data_334bf0de1bb3aded656012c2e15d8038
#
_entry.id   334bf0de1bb3aded656012c2e15d8038
#
_cell.length_a   1.000
_cell.length_b   1.000
_cell.length_c   1.000
_cell.angle_alpha   90.00
_cell.angle_beta   90.00
_cell.angle_gamma   90.00
#
_symmetry.space_group_name_H-M   'P 1'
#
loop_
_entity.id
_entity.type
_entity.pdbx_description
1 polymer ?
#
loop_
_entity_poly.entity_id
_entity_poly.type
_entity_poly.pdbx_seq_one_letter_code
_entity_poly.pdbx_strand_id
1 'polypeptide(L)'
;MAEPRYQSARDVAPRLHAHFLQLRATSSATSPDDRPPAPSVEDIEAVLDAAFWASLRREENYLPRISLALMPPSAAARPLMFDRPLPLRPVSLVKVAPAVERPGIHLGVWNAAGTLRVWGTTRIVPPTCLVLEVAAPGLIVVKHHREASNGKFVNVVVLEAERIKMIDDRARMRPDCPHLISTLLGFDPVVPWATHPGVLVELAVSMRAHGRGGTMLVVPAASRTWEESIVKPLPYAVSPIFGALTELVSRPRAERQTRDWQDEMDDTVQVVAGLTAVDGAVLITDRLELVAFGVKIARREGSPLV
;
A
#
# COMPACT_ATOMS: atom_id res chain seq x y z
N MET A 1 9.03 31.49 0.04
CA MET A 1 9.28 30.56 -1.06
C MET A 1 8.19 29.51 -1.05
N ALA A 2 7.53 29.25 -2.17
CA ALA A 2 6.60 28.13 -2.27
C ALA A 2 7.39 26.82 -2.14
N GLU A 3 6.86 25.87 -1.35
CA GLU A 3 7.45 24.51 -1.29
C GLU A 3 7.45 23.91 -2.71
N PRO A 4 8.55 23.23 -3.13
CA PRO A 4 8.60 22.58 -4.41
C PRO A 4 7.49 21.52 -4.49
N ARG A 5 6.83 21.40 -5.63
CA ARG A 5 5.81 20.38 -5.84
C ARG A 5 6.43 19.01 -5.94
N TYR A 6 5.75 18.02 -5.37
CA TYR A 6 6.12 16.63 -5.51
C TYR A 6 5.82 16.15 -6.95
N GLN A 7 6.86 15.86 -7.73
CA GLN A 7 6.71 15.59 -9.16
C GLN A 7 5.85 14.35 -9.46
N SER A 8 6.06 13.27 -8.72
CA SER A 8 5.26 12.05 -8.91
C SER A 8 3.77 12.26 -8.61
N ALA A 9 3.40 13.23 -7.80
CA ALA A 9 1.99 13.55 -7.57
C ALA A 9 1.31 14.04 -8.86
N ARG A 10 2.00 14.88 -9.63
CA ARG A 10 1.51 15.39 -10.92
C ARG A 10 1.34 14.27 -11.95
N ASP A 11 2.28 13.33 -12.00
CA ASP A 11 2.26 12.23 -12.97
C ASP A 11 1.17 11.19 -12.64
N VAL A 12 0.88 11.02 -11.36
CA VAL A 12 -0.05 10.00 -10.86
C VAL A 12 -1.48 10.50 -10.75
N ALA A 13 -1.70 11.77 -10.42
CA ALA A 13 -3.04 12.30 -10.16
C ALA A 13 -4.02 12.08 -11.33
N PRO A 14 -3.67 12.28 -12.61
CA PRO A 14 -4.56 12.00 -13.73
C PRO A 14 -4.96 10.52 -13.81
N ARG A 15 -4.04 9.62 -13.50
CA ARG A 15 -4.28 8.16 -13.54
C ARG A 15 -5.17 7.72 -12.37
N LEU A 16 -4.95 8.27 -11.19
CA LEU A 16 -5.83 8.05 -10.04
C LEU A 16 -7.24 8.58 -10.29
N HIS A 17 -7.36 9.74 -10.92
CA HIS A 17 -8.66 10.29 -11.29
C HIS A 17 -9.39 9.39 -12.28
N ALA A 18 -8.71 8.92 -13.33
CA ALA A 18 -9.27 7.98 -14.29
C ALA A 18 -9.71 6.67 -13.63
N HIS A 19 -8.87 6.11 -12.77
CA HIS A 19 -9.18 4.92 -11.98
C HIS A 19 -10.42 5.13 -11.10
N PHE A 20 -10.49 6.26 -10.40
CA PHE A 20 -11.63 6.61 -9.56
C PHE A 20 -12.94 6.72 -10.37
N LEU A 21 -12.91 7.37 -11.53
CA LEU A 21 -14.07 7.45 -12.42
C LEU A 21 -14.52 6.06 -12.90
N GLN A 22 -13.58 5.19 -13.23
CA GLN A 22 -13.87 3.82 -13.64
C GLN A 22 -14.49 3.00 -12.51
N LEU A 23 -13.97 3.10 -11.28
CA LEU A 23 -14.57 2.48 -10.10
C LEU A 23 -16.00 2.94 -9.90
N ARG A 24 -16.24 4.23 -10.01
CA ARG A 24 -17.60 4.80 -9.90
C ARG A 24 -18.56 4.26 -10.96
N ALA A 25 -18.09 4.12 -12.18
CA ALA A 25 -18.92 3.60 -13.28
C ALA A 25 -19.31 2.13 -13.07
N THR A 26 -18.45 1.36 -12.39
CA THR A 26 -18.67 -0.09 -12.17
C THR A 26 -19.31 -0.41 -10.82
N SER A 27 -19.39 0.56 -9.91
CA SER A 27 -19.96 0.39 -8.56
C SER A 27 -21.48 0.33 -8.62
N SER A 28 -22.07 -0.65 -7.96
CA SER A 28 -23.51 -0.83 -7.78
C SER A 28 -24.01 -0.35 -6.42
N ALA A 29 -23.09 0.05 -5.51
CA ALA A 29 -23.41 0.29 -4.11
C ALA A 29 -24.24 1.56 -3.85
N THR A 30 -24.28 2.49 -4.79
CA THR A 30 -24.98 3.78 -4.59
C THR A 30 -25.61 4.24 -5.88
N SER A 31 -26.84 4.78 -5.80
CA SER A 31 -27.48 5.42 -6.96
C SER A 31 -26.56 6.50 -7.55
N PRO A 32 -26.50 6.66 -8.88
CA PRO A 32 -25.70 7.69 -9.53
C PRO A 32 -25.95 9.10 -8.97
N ASP A 33 -27.19 9.40 -8.61
CA ASP A 33 -27.63 10.73 -8.15
C ASP A 33 -27.22 11.00 -6.69
N ASP A 34 -26.98 9.95 -5.88
CA ASP A 34 -26.58 10.08 -4.48
C ASP A 34 -25.04 10.05 -4.31
N ARG A 35 -24.30 9.94 -5.38
CA ARG A 35 -22.84 9.85 -5.31
C ARG A 35 -22.23 11.23 -5.13
N PRO A 36 -21.31 11.40 -4.15
CA PRO A 36 -20.59 12.66 -4.02
C PRO A 36 -19.83 12.97 -5.32
N PRO A 37 -19.60 14.23 -5.65
CA PRO A 37 -18.84 14.60 -6.84
C PRO A 37 -17.45 13.94 -6.83
N ALA A 38 -16.88 13.69 -8.01
CA ALA A 38 -15.53 13.19 -8.13
C ALA A 38 -14.53 14.28 -7.74
N PRO A 39 -13.46 13.96 -7.01
CA PRO A 39 -12.36 14.92 -6.83
C PRO A 39 -11.69 15.21 -8.18
N SER A 40 -11.25 16.45 -8.40
CA SER A 40 -10.53 16.81 -9.61
C SER A 40 -9.10 16.24 -9.62
N VAL A 41 -8.44 16.29 -10.76
CA VAL A 41 -7.01 15.92 -10.88
C VAL A 41 -6.17 16.81 -9.97
N GLU A 42 -6.47 18.09 -9.94
CA GLU A 42 -5.78 19.08 -9.12
C GLU A 42 -5.99 18.84 -7.63
N ASP A 43 -7.18 18.40 -7.23
CA ASP A 43 -7.46 18.01 -5.84
C ASP A 43 -6.63 16.80 -5.43
N ILE A 44 -6.55 15.78 -6.28
CA ILE A 44 -5.76 14.57 -6.03
C ILE A 44 -4.27 14.93 -5.96
N GLU A 45 -3.76 15.73 -6.91
CA GLU A 45 -2.37 16.21 -6.91
C GLU A 45 -2.05 16.93 -5.60
N ALA A 46 -2.90 17.88 -5.19
CA ALA A 46 -2.68 18.67 -3.99
C ALA A 46 -2.71 17.81 -2.70
N VAL A 47 -3.57 16.79 -2.63
CA VAL A 47 -3.62 15.88 -1.48
C VAL A 47 -2.37 15.01 -1.41
N LEU A 48 -1.90 14.48 -2.54
CA LEU A 48 -0.65 13.72 -2.62
C LEU A 48 0.55 14.58 -2.20
N ASP A 49 0.63 15.81 -2.72
CA ASP A 49 1.69 16.76 -2.42
C ASP A 49 1.73 17.11 -0.93
N ALA A 50 0.59 17.47 -0.36
CA ALA A 50 0.51 17.79 1.07
C ALA A 50 0.87 16.60 1.97
N ALA A 51 0.44 15.38 1.61
CA ALA A 51 0.76 14.17 2.34
C ALA A 51 2.26 13.84 2.27
N PHE A 52 2.87 13.99 1.09
CA PHE A 52 4.32 13.79 0.90
C PHE A 52 5.14 14.72 1.79
N TRP A 53 4.90 16.01 1.70
CA TRP A 53 5.67 16.99 2.50
C TRP A 53 5.38 16.88 3.99
N ALA A 54 4.17 16.46 4.39
CA ALA A 54 3.87 16.14 5.78
C ALA A 54 4.67 14.94 6.27
N SER A 55 4.84 13.90 5.44
CA SER A 55 5.58 12.67 5.80
C SER A 55 7.04 12.91 6.14
N LEU A 56 7.64 13.98 5.61
CA LEU A 56 9.04 14.34 5.85
C LEU A 56 9.23 15.21 7.10
N ARG A 57 8.14 15.67 7.70
CA ARG A 57 8.19 16.50 8.92
C ARG A 57 8.13 15.62 10.17
N ARG A 58 8.61 16.17 11.25
CA ARG A 58 8.54 15.55 12.58
C ARG A 58 7.81 16.49 13.53
N GLU A 59 6.98 15.91 14.39
CA GLU A 59 6.40 16.59 15.53
C GLU A 59 6.95 15.91 16.78
N GLU A 60 7.63 16.66 17.66
CA GLU A 60 8.24 16.12 18.88
C GLU A 60 9.12 14.87 18.67
N ASN A 61 9.88 14.84 17.58
CA ASN A 61 10.68 13.70 17.11
C ASN A 61 9.91 12.46 16.61
N TYR A 62 8.58 12.49 16.58
CA TYR A 62 7.76 11.43 16.00
C TYR A 62 7.54 11.66 14.52
N LEU A 63 7.54 10.57 13.76
CA LEU A 63 7.13 10.56 12.36
C LEU A 63 5.60 10.44 12.31
N PRO A 64 4.91 11.37 11.65
CA PRO A 64 3.46 11.34 11.62
C PRO A 64 2.97 10.16 10.80
N ARG A 65 2.06 9.38 11.39
CA ARG A 65 1.20 8.48 10.62
C ARG A 65 -0.03 9.26 10.21
N ILE A 66 -0.27 9.35 8.92
CA ILE A 66 -1.37 10.15 8.39
C ILE A 66 -2.19 9.26 7.47
N SER A 67 -3.49 9.26 7.67
CA SER A 67 -4.43 8.64 6.74
C SER A 67 -5.46 9.68 6.33
N LEU A 68 -5.61 9.91 5.03
CA LEU A 68 -6.50 10.90 4.42
C LEU A 68 -7.57 10.19 3.61
N ALA A 69 -8.85 10.50 3.85
CA ALA A 69 -9.97 10.04 3.03
C ALA A 69 -10.47 11.20 2.17
N LEU A 70 -10.41 11.06 0.86
CA LEU A 70 -10.81 12.08 -0.10
C LEU A 70 -12.31 11.98 -0.38
N MET A 71 -13.10 12.66 0.45
CA MET A 71 -14.56 12.60 0.43
C MET A 71 -15.20 13.81 1.13
N PRO A 72 -16.40 14.22 0.72
CA PRO A 72 -17.14 15.25 1.43
C PRO A 72 -17.66 14.74 2.79
N PRO A 73 -17.88 15.62 3.77
CA PRO A 73 -18.43 15.25 5.08
C PRO A 73 -19.77 14.51 4.98
N SER A 74 -20.60 14.87 4.00
CA SER A 74 -21.91 14.26 3.78
C SER A 74 -21.84 12.78 3.39
N ALA A 75 -20.71 12.32 2.87
CA ALA A 75 -20.50 10.93 2.52
C ALA A 75 -19.93 10.08 3.68
N ALA A 76 -19.54 10.70 4.80
CA ALA A 76 -19.01 10.03 5.96
C ALA A 76 -20.13 9.52 6.88
N ALA A 77 -20.06 8.27 7.29
CA ALA A 77 -20.91 7.77 8.37
C ALA A 77 -20.33 8.16 9.72
N ARG A 78 -21.10 8.89 10.52
CA ARG A 78 -20.71 9.38 11.87
C ARG A 78 -19.38 10.14 11.89
N PRO A 79 -19.24 11.23 11.10
CA PRO A 79 -18.03 12.03 11.11
C PRO A 79 -17.86 12.79 12.43
N LEU A 80 -16.61 12.94 12.88
CA LEU A 80 -16.27 13.95 13.87
C LEU A 80 -15.83 15.19 13.11
N MET A 81 -16.66 16.22 13.11
CA MET A 81 -16.41 17.47 12.40
C MET A 81 -15.56 18.42 13.23
N PHE A 82 -14.64 19.12 12.59
CA PHE A 82 -13.96 20.26 13.19
C PHE A 82 -14.86 21.51 13.07
N ASP A 83 -14.95 22.29 14.13
CA ASP A 83 -15.69 23.56 14.11
C ASP A 83 -15.20 24.47 12.99
N ARG A 84 -13.89 24.49 12.79
CA ARG A 84 -13.23 25.20 11.69
C ARG A 84 -12.38 24.24 10.87
N PRO A 85 -12.80 23.89 9.66
CA PRO A 85 -11.99 23.05 8.78
C PRO A 85 -10.59 23.64 8.55
N LEU A 86 -9.56 22.81 8.70
CA LEU A 86 -8.17 23.23 8.57
C LEU A 86 -7.77 23.33 7.08
N PRO A 87 -6.91 24.29 6.71
CA PRO A 87 -6.35 24.28 5.36
C PRO A 87 -5.51 23.04 5.13
N LEU A 88 -5.59 22.45 3.94
CA LEU A 88 -4.75 21.33 3.57
C LEU A 88 -3.31 21.80 3.37
N ARG A 89 -2.52 21.69 4.40
CA ARG A 89 -1.09 22.05 4.41
C ARG A 89 -0.30 20.99 5.18
N PRO A 90 0.97 20.74 4.82
CA PRO A 90 1.82 19.77 5.53
C PRO A 90 1.85 20.00 7.06
N VAL A 91 2.01 21.27 7.48
CA VAL A 91 2.02 21.63 8.92
C VAL A 91 0.68 21.32 9.61
N SER A 92 -0.44 21.58 8.94
CA SER A 92 -1.76 21.26 9.51
C SER A 92 -1.95 19.75 9.67
N LEU A 93 -1.51 18.98 8.68
CA LEU A 93 -1.60 17.50 8.71
C LEU A 93 -0.78 16.91 9.85
N VAL A 94 0.47 17.38 10.02
CA VAL A 94 1.34 16.90 11.09
C VAL A 94 0.75 17.17 12.47
N LYS A 95 0.18 18.36 12.69
CA LYS A 95 -0.44 18.72 13.98
C LYS A 95 -1.65 17.87 14.36
N VAL A 96 -2.43 17.41 13.37
CA VAL A 96 -3.61 16.59 13.64
C VAL A 96 -3.35 15.08 13.44
N ALA A 97 -2.15 14.71 13.00
CA ALA A 97 -1.76 13.31 12.82
C ALA A 97 -2.04 12.42 14.04
N PRO A 98 -1.78 12.85 15.30
CA PRO A 98 -2.08 12.05 16.48
C PRO A 98 -3.54 11.61 16.59
N ALA A 99 -4.48 12.36 16.02
CA ALA A 99 -5.89 12.00 16.02
C ALA A 99 -6.23 10.79 15.12
N VAL A 100 -5.33 10.42 14.20
CA VAL A 100 -5.53 9.36 13.20
C VAL A 100 -4.41 8.29 13.23
N GLU A 101 -3.62 8.24 14.29
CA GLU A 101 -2.58 7.22 14.47
C GLU A 101 -3.15 5.79 14.58
N ARG A 102 -4.37 5.67 15.08
CA ARG A 102 -5.02 4.36 15.20
C ARG A 102 -5.49 3.90 13.82
N PRO A 103 -5.18 2.65 13.43
CA PRO A 103 -5.64 2.09 12.17
C PRO A 103 -7.17 2.25 11.99
N GLY A 104 -7.57 2.55 10.77
CA GLY A 104 -8.98 2.71 10.41
C GLY A 104 -9.60 4.07 10.80
N ILE A 105 -8.82 5.03 11.28
CA ILE A 105 -9.26 6.42 11.43
C ILE A 105 -8.60 7.27 10.34
N HIS A 106 -9.40 8.08 9.66
CA HIS A 106 -8.96 8.89 8.53
C HIS A 106 -9.31 10.36 8.76
N LEU A 107 -8.43 11.25 8.36
CA LEU A 107 -8.76 12.67 8.18
C LEU A 107 -9.56 12.83 6.90
N GLY A 108 -10.75 13.37 7.01
CA GLY A 108 -11.57 13.69 5.85
C GLY A 108 -11.10 14.96 5.15
N VAL A 109 -10.86 14.88 3.85
CA VAL A 109 -10.39 16.01 3.02
C VAL A 109 -11.38 16.21 1.88
N TRP A 110 -11.76 17.45 1.67
CA TRP A 110 -12.65 17.80 0.57
C TRP A 110 -12.46 19.23 0.09
N ASN A 111 -12.74 19.45 -1.18
CA ASN A 111 -12.75 20.77 -1.77
C ASN A 111 -14.06 21.49 -1.45
N ALA A 112 -13.98 22.51 -0.62
CA ALA A 112 -15.10 23.37 -0.27
C ALA A 112 -14.84 24.77 -0.85
N ALA A 113 -15.70 25.22 -1.75
CA ALA A 113 -15.62 26.53 -2.39
C ALA A 113 -14.25 26.82 -3.04
N GLY A 114 -13.70 25.86 -3.78
CA GLY A 114 -12.42 26.00 -4.49
C GLY A 114 -11.17 25.83 -3.63
N THR A 115 -11.32 25.39 -2.39
CA THR A 115 -10.18 25.19 -1.48
C THR A 115 -10.29 23.85 -0.78
N LEU A 116 -9.23 23.03 -0.86
CA LEU A 116 -9.12 21.79 -0.12
C LEU A 116 -8.95 22.04 1.38
N ARG A 117 -9.79 21.40 2.17
CA ARG A 117 -9.78 21.50 3.62
C ARG A 117 -9.89 20.14 4.28
N VAL A 118 -9.23 20.02 5.42
CA VAL A 118 -9.42 18.91 6.35
C VAL A 118 -10.62 19.26 7.22
N TRP A 119 -11.73 18.54 7.02
CA TRP A 119 -13.00 18.86 7.67
C TRP A 119 -13.22 18.15 9.00
N GLY A 120 -12.48 17.08 9.29
CA GLY A 120 -12.65 16.30 10.50
C GLY A 120 -12.04 14.91 10.40
N THR A 121 -12.55 13.95 11.18
CA THR A 121 -12.15 12.55 11.14
C THR A 121 -13.34 11.63 10.90
N THR A 122 -13.07 10.46 10.32
CA THR A 122 -14.05 9.38 10.11
C THR A 122 -13.39 8.02 10.24
N ARG A 123 -14.17 7.03 10.68
CA ARG A 123 -13.76 5.61 10.68
C ARG A 123 -14.37 4.84 9.51
N ILE A 124 -15.46 5.32 8.97
CA ILE A 124 -16.21 4.63 7.93
C ILE A 124 -16.12 5.47 6.66
N VAL A 125 -15.53 4.90 5.64
CA VAL A 125 -15.45 5.49 4.31
C VAL A 125 -16.34 4.70 3.35
N PRO A 126 -17.03 5.38 2.41
CA PRO A 126 -17.87 4.69 1.44
C PRO A 126 -17.04 3.83 0.49
N PRO A 127 -17.66 2.83 -0.16
CA PRO A 127 -17.06 2.15 -1.29
C PRO A 127 -16.53 3.15 -2.32
N THR A 128 -15.47 2.79 -3.02
CA THR A 128 -14.80 3.63 -4.01
C THR A 128 -14.09 4.89 -3.47
N CYS A 129 -14.18 5.20 -2.18
CA CYS A 129 -13.42 6.32 -1.62
C CYS A 129 -11.92 6.09 -1.75
N LEU A 130 -11.20 7.12 -2.22
CA LEU A 130 -9.74 7.12 -2.22
C LEU A 130 -9.22 7.45 -0.82
N VAL A 131 -8.34 6.60 -0.32
CA VAL A 131 -7.63 6.80 0.94
C VAL A 131 -6.13 6.83 0.66
N LEU A 132 -5.47 7.85 1.18
CA LEU A 132 -4.02 7.99 1.16
C LEU A 132 -3.47 7.66 2.54
N GLU A 133 -2.48 6.78 2.61
CA GLU A 133 -1.73 6.52 3.84
C GLU A 133 -0.27 6.91 3.68
N VAL A 134 0.23 7.67 4.62
CA VAL A 134 1.66 7.86 4.83
C VAL A 134 2.17 6.66 5.61
N ALA A 135 2.81 5.74 4.92
CA ALA A 135 3.32 4.50 5.51
C ALA A 135 4.72 4.70 6.15
N ALA A 136 5.51 5.61 5.60
CA ALA A 136 6.83 6.02 6.11
C ALA A 136 7.21 7.39 5.51
N PRO A 137 8.31 8.03 5.94
CA PRO A 137 8.80 9.23 5.31
C PRO A 137 8.98 9.05 3.80
N GLY A 138 8.30 9.88 3.03
CA GLY A 138 8.30 9.81 1.56
C GLY A 138 7.57 8.61 0.97
N LEU A 139 6.99 7.72 1.78
CA LEU A 139 6.23 6.56 1.29
C LEU A 139 4.73 6.79 1.46
N ILE A 140 4.04 6.91 0.34
CA ILE A 140 2.59 7.10 0.27
C ILE A 140 1.97 5.90 -0.43
N VAL A 141 0.94 5.35 0.19
CA VAL A 141 0.09 4.31 -0.39
C VAL A 141 -1.27 4.90 -0.65
N VAL A 142 -1.73 4.86 -1.91
CA VAL A 142 -3.10 5.23 -2.27
C VAL A 142 -3.90 3.96 -2.49
N LYS A 143 -5.03 3.89 -1.85
CA LYS A 143 -5.93 2.74 -1.87
C LYS A 143 -7.38 3.18 -1.98
N HIS A 144 -8.25 2.29 -2.40
CA HIS A 144 -9.69 2.50 -2.34
C HIS A 144 -10.38 1.42 -1.53
N HIS A 145 -11.52 1.76 -0.94
CA HIS A 145 -12.35 0.81 -0.21
C HIS A 145 -13.06 -0.13 -1.19
N ARG A 146 -13.09 -1.44 -0.91
CA ARG A 146 -13.82 -2.42 -1.73
C ARG A 146 -15.31 -2.37 -1.48
N GLU A 147 -16.10 -2.48 -2.55
CA GLU A 147 -17.55 -2.53 -2.47
C GLU A 147 -18.08 -3.81 -1.79
N ALA A 148 -17.45 -4.95 -2.07
CA ALA A 148 -17.91 -6.27 -1.65
C ALA A 148 -17.31 -6.79 -0.34
N SER A 149 -16.48 -5.99 0.35
CA SER A 149 -15.78 -6.46 1.55
C SER A 149 -15.85 -5.44 2.67
N ASN A 150 -16.39 -5.86 3.80
CA ASN A 150 -16.52 -5.04 4.99
C ASN A 150 -15.14 -4.54 5.49
N GLY A 151 -14.75 -3.35 5.04
CA GLY A 151 -13.60 -2.64 5.58
C GLY A 151 -12.26 -2.87 4.90
N LYS A 152 -12.18 -3.59 3.77
CA LYS A 152 -10.90 -3.83 3.09
C LYS A 152 -10.61 -2.88 1.95
N PHE A 153 -9.32 -2.59 1.80
CA PHE A 153 -8.79 -1.68 0.80
C PHE A 153 -8.01 -2.41 -0.27
N VAL A 154 -7.96 -1.81 -1.44
CA VAL A 154 -7.11 -2.23 -2.56
C VAL A 154 -6.08 -1.15 -2.78
N ASN A 155 -4.80 -1.53 -2.78
CA ASN A 155 -3.73 -0.61 -3.10
C ASN A 155 -3.76 -0.30 -4.60
N VAL A 156 -3.81 0.98 -4.93
CA VAL A 156 -3.84 1.47 -6.31
C VAL A 156 -2.46 1.97 -6.72
N VAL A 157 -1.83 2.77 -5.85
CA VAL A 157 -0.53 3.38 -6.13
C VAL A 157 0.34 3.32 -4.89
N VAL A 158 1.62 3.02 -5.09
CA VAL A 158 2.67 3.15 -4.08
C VAL A 158 3.73 4.11 -4.59
N LEU A 159 3.96 5.18 -3.84
CA LEU A 159 4.92 6.24 -4.12
C LEU A 159 5.98 6.24 -3.02
N GLU A 160 7.25 6.23 -3.39
CA GLU A 160 8.36 6.37 -2.45
C GLU A 160 9.31 7.46 -2.94
N ALA A 161 9.49 8.49 -2.11
CA ALA A 161 10.16 9.72 -2.51
C ALA A 161 9.57 10.26 -3.82
N GLU A 162 10.38 10.54 -4.81
CA GLU A 162 9.93 11.01 -6.12
C GLU A 162 9.68 9.84 -7.11
N ARG A 163 9.71 8.60 -6.64
CA ARG A 163 9.57 7.42 -7.49
C ARG A 163 8.19 6.80 -7.38
N ILE A 164 7.60 6.54 -8.53
CA ILE A 164 6.39 5.72 -8.63
C ILE A 164 6.84 4.27 -8.55
N LYS A 165 6.44 3.56 -7.50
CA LYS A 165 6.80 2.14 -7.31
C LYS A 165 5.77 1.19 -7.88
N MET A 166 4.51 1.58 -7.86
CA MET A 166 3.42 0.78 -8.37
C MET A 166 2.28 1.69 -8.79
N ILE A 167 1.67 1.41 -9.92
CA ILE A 167 0.36 1.93 -10.30
C ILE A 167 -0.46 0.74 -10.79
N ASP A 168 -1.61 0.53 -10.18
CA ASP A 168 -2.62 -0.39 -10.70
C ASP A 168 -3.67 0.40 -11.47
N ASP A 169 -3.54 0.40 -12.78
CA ASP A 169 -4.46 1.10 -13.70
C ASP A 169 -5.77 0.33 -13.92
N ARG A 170 -5.95 -0.80 -13.26
CA ARG A 170 -7.10 -1.68 -13.48
C ARG A 170 -8.06 -1.60 -12.32
N ALA A 171 -9.33 -1.29 -12.61
CA ALA A 171 -10.45 -1.45 -11.70
C ALA A 171 -10.66 -2.92 -11.26
N ARG A 172 -9.95 -3.85 -11.85
CA ARG A 172 -9.94 -5.28 -11.53
C ARG A 172 -8.54 -5.65 -11.07
N MET A 173 -8.43 -5.93 -9.79
CA MET A 173 -7.24 -6.39 -9.08
C MET A 173 -6.46 -7.49 -9.79
N ARG A 174 -5.53 -7.10 -10.62
CA ARG A 174 -4.36 -7.90 -10.96
C ARG A 174 -3.23 -6.92 -11.21
N PRO A 175 -2.16 -6.94 -10.42
CA PRO A 175 -0.90 -6.35 -10.85
C PRO A 175 -0.38 -7.20 -12.00
N ASP A 176 -0.88 -6.94 -13.20
CA ASP A 176 -0.41 -7.59 -14.44
C ASP A 176 0.74 -6.79 -15.03
N CYS A 177 1.53 -6.17 -14.19
CA CYS A 177 2.72 -5.50 -14.66
C CYS A 177 3.96 -6.20 -14.13
N PRO A 178 4.45 -7.25 -14.82
CA PRO A 178 5.67 -7.97 -14.45
C PRO A 178 6.86 -7.01 -14.27
N HIS A 179 6.92 -5.97 -15.11
CA HIS A 179 7.97 -4.96 -15.05
C HIS A 179 7.92 -4.08 -13.80
N LEU A 180 6.74 -3.72 -13.32
CA LEU A 180 6.61 -2.95 -12.09
C LEU A 180 6.99 -3.78 -10.88
N ILE A 181 6.58 -5.04 -10.86
CA ILE A 181 6.93 -5.96 -9.79
C ILE A 181 8.42 -6.27 -9.83
N SER A 182 9.01 -6.52 -11.01
CA SER A 182 10.43 -6.76 -11.13
C SER A 182 11.26 -5.54 -10.73
N THR A 183 10.83 -4.33 -11.09
CA THR A 183 11.48 -3.10 -10.65
C THR A 183 11.34 -2.88 -9.14
N LEU A 184 10.16 -3.18 -8.57
CA LEU A 184 9.89 -3.06 -7.15
C LEU A 184 10.70 -4.06 -6.32
N LEU A 185 10.85 -5.27 -6.83
CA LEU A 185 11.54 -6.38 -6.16
C LEU A 185 12.99 -6.56 -6.62
N GLY A 186 13.44 -5.81 -7.64
CA GLY A 186 14.80 -5.90 -8.18
C GLY A 186 15.07 -7.15 -9.01
N PHE A 187 14.05 -7.80 -9.58
CA PHE A 187 14.18 -8.98 -10.42
C PHE A 187 13.98 -8.69 -11.89
N ASP A 188 14.75 -9.36 -12.73
CA ASP A 188 14.51 -9.38 -14.16
C ASP A 188 13.29 -10.28 -14.49
N PRO A 189 12.33 -9.81 -15.32
CA PRO A 189 11.08 -10.52 -15.64
C PRO A 189 11.24 -11.81 -16.44
N VAL A 190 12.44 -12.34 -16.59
CA VAL A 190 12.70 -13.63 -17.26
C VAL A 190 12.09 -14.84 -16.50
N VAL A 191 11.79 -14.69 -15.23
CA VAL A 191 11.06 -15.70 -14.46
C VAL A 191 9.58 -15.49 -14.67
N PRO A 192 8.81 -16.48 -15.15
CA PRO A 192 7.37 -16.34 -15.23
C PRO A 192 6.80 -16.16 -13.81
N TRP A 193 6.50 -14.96 -13.45
CA TRP A 193 5.78 -14.54 -12.24
C TRP A 193 4.35 -15.06 -12.31
N ALA A 194 4.26 -16.35 -12.35
CA ALA A 194 3.07 -16.86 -12.95
C ALA A 194 1.88 -16.86 -12.02
N THR A 195 2.04 -16.92 -10.70
CA THR A 195 0.87 -17.31 -9.95
C THR A 195 0.24 -16.25 -9.07
N HIS A 196 1.02 -15.43 -8.35
CA HIS A 196 0.41 -14.53 -7.35
C HIS A 196 1.22 -13.26 -7.07
N PRO A 197 1.48 -12.43 -8.09
CA PRO A 197 2.24 -11.20 -7.90
C PRO A 197 1.58 -10.22 -6.91
N GLY A 198 0.24 -10.24 -6.79
CA GLY A 198 -0.49 -9.41 -5.85
C GLY A 198 -0.10 -9.65 -4.40
N VAL A 199 0.05 -10.90 -4.00
CA VAL A 199 0.45 -11.25 -2.61
C VAL A 199 1.89 -10.82 -2.32
N LEU A 200 2.81 -10.94 -3.26
CA LEU A 200 4.19 -10.46 -3.09
C LEU A 200 4.24 -8.94 -2.92
N VAL A 201 3.40 -8.21 -3.65
CA VAL A 201 3.26 -6.76 -3.47
C VAL A 201 2.63 -6.43 -2.11
N GLU A 202 1.59 -7.15 -1.70
CA GLU A 202 0.98 -6.99 -0.38
C GLU A 202 1.98 -7.26 0.74
N LEU A 203 2.81 -8.30 0.61
CA LEU A 203 3.91 -8.57 1.54
C LEU A 203 4.91 -7.41 1.57
N ALA A 204 5.36 -6.92 0.42
CA ALA A 204 6.32 -5.82 0.34
C ALA A 204 5.74 -4.53 0.97
N VAL A 205 4.47 -4.23 0.72
CA VAL A 205 3.77 -3.08 1.32
C VAL A 205 3.61 -3.27 2.82
N SER A 206 3.22 -4.47 3.28
CA SER A 206 3.10 -4.79 4.71
C SER A 206 4.45 -4.70 5.43
N MET A 207 5.51 -5.25 4.84
CA MET A 207 6.88 -5.11 5.35
C MET A 207 7.26 -3.64 5.54
N ARG A 208 6.90 -2.80 4.59
CA ARG A 208 7.21 -1.37 4.63
C ARG A 208 6.35 -0.61 5.64
N ALA A 209 5.07 -0.94 5.74
CA ALA A 209 4.13 -0.28 6.64
C ALA A 209 4.37 -0.60 8.11
N HIS A 210 4.79 -1.83 8.42
CA HIS A 210 5.03 -2.29 9.78
C HIS A 210 6.53 -2.39 10.12
N GLY A 211 7.40 -2.16 9.14
CA GLY A 211 8.77 -2.58 9.18
C GLY A 211 9.74 -1.57 9.76
N ARG A 212 10.64 -2.09 10.53
CA ARG A 212 11.92 -1.48 10.86
C ARG A 212 12.94 -1.59 9.71
N GLY A 213 12.46 -1.87 8.50
CA GLY A 213 13.24 -2.27 7.35
C GLY A 213 13.38 -3.80 7.27
N GLY A 214 13.48 -4.33 6.07
CA GLY A 214 13.65 -5.77 5.87
C GLY A 214 13.86 -6.11 4.40
N THR A 215 14.37 -7.29 4.15
CA THR A 215 14.61 -7.81 2.81
C THR A 215 13.84 -9.12 2.63
N MET A 216 13.17 -9.24 1.50
CA MET A 216 12.55 -10.47 1.07
C MET A 216 13.22 -10.94 -0.22
N LEU A 217 13.68 -12.18 -0.24
CA LEU A 217 14.23 -12.85 -1.41
C LEU A 217 13.18 -13.79 -1.98
N VAL A 218 12.74 -13.53 -3.20
CA VAL A 218 11.84 -14.43 -3.92
C VAL A 218 12.67 -15.28 -4.88
N VAL A 219 12.55 -16.58 -4.76
CA VAL A 219 13.35 -17.55 -5.51
C VAL A 219 12.45 -18.54 -6.25
N PRO A 220 12.89 -19.07 -7.40
CA PRO A 220 12.13 -20.10 -8.11
C PRO A 220 11.98 -21.37 -7.27
N ALA A 221 10.74 -21.86 -7.11
CA ALA A 221 10.48 -23.16 -6.48
C ALA A 221 10.99 -24.33 -7.34
N ALA A 222 10.99 -24.16 -8.66
CA ALA A 222 11.40 -25.21 -9.60
C ALA A 222 12.91 -25.39 -9.73
N SER A 223 13.72 -24.48 -9.20
CA SER A 223 15.18 -24.51 -9.29
C SER A 223 15.80 -24.18 -7.95
N ARG A 224 16.89 -24.83 -7.62
CA ARG A 224 17.66 -24.56 -6.39
C ARG A 224 19.01 -23.90 -6.65
N THR A 225 19.26 -23.40 -7.84
CA THR A 225 20.52 -22.71 -8.21
C THR A 225 20.81 -21.49 -7.33
N TRP A 226 19.78 -20.87 -6.79
CA TRP A 226 19.89 -19.75 -5.84
C TRP A 226 20.57 -20.13 -4.52
N GLU A 227 20.59 -21.44 -4.16
CA GLU A 227 21.21 -21.89 -2.90
C GLU A 227 22.73 -21.64 -2.87
N GLU A 228 23.37 -21.56 -4.02
CA GLU A 228 24.80 -21.23 -4.14
C GLU A 228 25.11 -19.80 -3.70
N SER A 229 24.11 -18.92 -3.77
CA SER A 229 24.22 -17.51 -3.40
C SER A 229 23.86 -17.24 -1.94
N ILE A 230 23.58 -18.28 -1.17
CA ILE A 230 23.14 -18.14 0.22
C ILE A 230 24.19 -18.72 1.16
N VAL A 231 24.48 -17.95 2.24
CA VAL A 231 25.37 -18.42 3.30
C VAL A 231 24.72 -19.55 4.06
N LYS A 232 25.39 -20.69 4.15
CA LYS A 232 24.93 -21.87 4.90
C LYS A 232 25.77 -22.05 6.18
N PRO A 233 25.17 -22.64 7.24
CA PRO A 233 23.80 -23.14 7.31
C PRO A 233 22.78 -22.00 7.38
N LEU A 234 21.55 -22.26 6.93
CA LEU A 234 20.44 -21.33 7.11
C LEU A 234 20.15 -21.16 8.62
N PRO A 235 20.16 -19.94 9.16
CA PRO A 235 20.01 -19.76 10.61
C PRO A 235 18.64 -20.19 11.10
N TYR A 236 17.58 -19.91 10.32
CA TYR A 236 16.19 -20.22 10.67
C TYR A 236 15.48 -20.83 9.47
N ALA A 237 15.79 -22.10 9.18
CA ALA A 237 15.05 -22.87 8.19
C ALA A 237 13.67 -23.21 8.75
N VAL A 238 12.65 -23.09 7.92
CA VAL A 238 11.27 -23.43 8.28
C VAL A 238 10.99 -24.88 7.91
N SER A 239 10.59 -25.70 8.87
CA SER A 239 10.28 -27.11 8.66
C SER A 239 9.03 -27.50 9.45
N PRO A 240 7.98 -28.02 8.81
CA PRO A 240 7.83 -28.11 7.34
C PRO A 240 7.80 -26.73 6.70
N ILE A 241 8.05 -26.66 5.37
CA ILE A 241 7.94 -25.42 4.62
C ILE A 241 6.55 -24.79 4.85
N PHE A 242 6.53 -23.51 5.20
CA PHE A 242 5.29 -22.83 5.51
C PHE A 242 4.58 -22.40 4.22
N GLY A 243 3.55 -23.12 3.87
CA GLY A 243 2.78 -22.94 2.63
C GLY A 243 1.43 -22.25 2.82
N ALA A 244 1.17 -21.60 3.95
CA ALA A 244 -0.14 -21.01 4.24
C ALA A 244 -0.59 -19.97 3.20
N LEU A 245 0.32 -19.14 2.68
CA LEU A 245 0.00 -18.22 1.60
C LEU A 245 -0.40 -18.93 0.31
N THR A 246 0.33 -20.00 -0.05
CA THR A 246 0.03 -20.84 -1.21
C THR A 246 -1.35 -21.48 -1.09
N GLU A 247 -1.66 -22.00 0.08
CA GLU A 247 -2.94 -22.61 0.38
C GLU A 247 -4.10 -21.61 0.26
N LEU A 248 -3.95 -20.45 0.87
CA LEU A 248 -4.95 -19.37 0.81
C LEU A 248 -5.22 -18.89 -0.62
N VAL A 249 -4.19 -18.72 -1.44
CA VAL A 249 -4.38 -18.27 -2.82
C VAL A 249 -4.92 -19.35 -3.75
N SER A 250 -4.75 -20.62 -3.41
CA SER A 250 -5.28 -21.75 -4.18
C SER A 250 -6.75 -22.05 -3.92
N ARG A 251 -7.34 -21.48 -2.86
CA ARG A 251 -8.77 -21.67 -2.55
C ARG A 251 -9.68 -21.18 -3.70
N PRO A 252 -10.84 -21.79 -3.89
CA PRO A 252 -11.81 -21.39 -4.91
C PRO A 252 -12.17 -19.90 -4.81
N ARG A 253 -12.47 -19.27 -5.94
CA ARG A 253 -12.78 -17.82 -6.00
C ARG A 253 -13.91 -17.40 -5.05
N ALA A 254 -14.94 -18.26 -4.88
CA ALA A 254 -16.06 -17.99 -3.97
C ALA A 254 -15.59 -17.86 -2.51
N GLU A 255 -14.68 -18.74 -2.07
CA GLU A 255 -14.13 -18.70 -0.72
C GLU A 255 -13.22 -17.49 -0.51
N ARG A 256 -12.43 -17.11 -1.53
CA ARG A 256 -11.55 -15.93 -1.48
C ARG A 256 -12.29 -14.59 -1.37
N GLN A 257 -13.61 -14.59 -1.51
CA GLN A 257 -14.45 -13.41 -1.33
C GLN A 257 -15.06 -13.33 0.07
N THR A 258 -14.86 -14.33 0.92
CA THR A 258 -15.35 -14.33 2.29
C THR A 258 -14.50 -13.46 3.20
N ARG A 259 -15.11 -12.96 4.27
CA ARG A 259 -14.41 -12.19 5.29
C ARG A 259 -13.36 -13.04 6.00
N ASP A 260 -13.70 -14.26 6.33
CA ASP A 260 -12.81 -15.19 7.05
C ASP A 260 -11.53 -15.44 6.25
N TRP A 261 -11.64 -15.68 4.95
CA TRP A 261 -10.46 -15.83 4.08
C TRP A 261 -9.61 -14.57 4.08
N GLN A 262 -10.25 -13.44 4.06
CA GLN A 262 -9.54 -12.17 4.01
C GLN A 262 -8.79 -11.89 5.31
N ASP A 263 -9.43 -12.17 6.46
CA ASP A 263 -8.80 -12.01 7.78
C ASP A 263 -7.62 -12.97 7.93
N GLU A 264 -7.77 -14.22 7.49
CA GLU A 264 -6.69 -15.22 7.48
C GLU A 264 -5.53 -14.84 6.56
N MET A 265 -5.82 -14.25 5.39
CA MET A 265 -4.80 -13.74 4.47
C MET A 265 -4.02 -12.58 5.09
N ASP A 266 -4.70 -11.60 5.67
CA ASP A 266 -4.07 -10.45 6.31
C ASP A 266 -3.19 -10.88 7.49
N ASP A 267 -3.66 -11.79 8.32
CA ASP A 267 -2.88 -12.34 9.44
C ASP A 267 -1.64 -13.07 8.94
N THR A 268 -1.78 -13.89 7.90
CA THR A 268 -0.65 -14.63 7.31
C THR A 268 0.38 -13.70 6.69
N VAL A 269 -0.07 -12.68 5.97
CA VAL A 269 0.81 -11.64 5.41
C VAL A 269 1.56 -10.90 6.53
N GLN A 270 0.89 -10.56 7.63
CA GLN A 270 1.52 -9.89 8.77
C GLN A 270 2.58 -10.77 9.45
N VAL A 271 2.32 -12.07 9.60
CA VAL A 271 3.29 -13.02 10.15
C VAL A 271 4.55 -13.05 9.29
N VAL A 272 4.40 -13.26 7.98
CA VAL A 272 5.55 -13.33 7.07
C VAL A 272 6.30 -12.00 7.01
N ALA A 273 5.57 -10.88 6.93
CA ALA A 273 6.16 -9.54 6.95
C ALA A 273 6.91 -9.26 8.25
N GLY A 274 6.41 -9.73 9.38
CA GLY A 274 7.07 -9.59 10.69
C GLY A 274 8.43 -10.28 10.77
N LEU A 275 8.61 -11.39 10.07
CA LEU A 275 9.89 -12.10 10.03
C LEU A 275 11.02 -11.29 9.39
N THR A 276 10.69 -10.30 8.57
CA THR A 276 11.69 -9.41 7.96
C THR A 276 12.36 -8.46 8.95
N ALA A 277 11.82 -8.36 10.16
CA ALA A 277 12.46 -7.61 11.25
C ALA A 277 13.69 -8.32 11.83
N VAL A 278 13.86 -9.63 11.56
CA VAL A 278 15.05 -10.39 11.95
C VAL A 278 16.20 -10.04 11.00
N ASP A 279 17.41 -9.88 11.56
CA ASP A 279 18.60 -9.56 10.75
C ASP A 279 18.85 -10.61 9.66
N GLY A 280 18.87 -10.15 8.41
CA GLY A 280 18.91 -10.97 7.21
C GLY A 280 17.62 -10.88 6.38
N ALA A 281 17.50 -11.74 5.38
CA ALA A 281 16.37 -11.77 4.48
C ALA A 281 15.37 -12.86 4.82
N VAL A 282 14.10 -12.64 4.51
CA VAL A 282 13.10 -13.70 4.41
C VAL A 282 13.20 -14.34 3.03
N LEU A 283 13.30 -15.65 2.97
CA LEU A 283 13.39 -16.44 1.76
C LEU A 283 12.04 -17.10 1.46
N ILE A 284 11.43 -16.68 0.37
CA ILE A 284 10.14 -17.20 -0.09
C ILE A 284 10.24 -17.65 -1.55
N THR A 285 9.51 -18.71 -1.91
CA THR A 285 9.46 -19.16 -3.30
C THR A 285 8.47 -18.32 -4.12
N ASP A 286 8.57 -18.41 -5.45
CA ASP A 286 7.59 -17.85 -6.40
C ASP A 286 6.19 -18.49 -6.26
N ARG A 287 6.08 -19.60 -5.50
CA ARG A 287 4.82 -20.22 -5.08
C ARG A 287 4.33 -19.75 -3.72
N LEU A 288 4.95 -18.71 -3.15
CA LEU A 288 4.60 -18.16 -1.85
C LEU A 288 4.87 -19.09 -0.66
N GLU A 289 5.82 -20.01 -0.80
CA GLU A 289 6.25 -20.91 0.25
C GLU A 289 7.42 -20.30 1.03
N LEU A 290 7.24 -20.05 2.31
CA LEU A 290 8.31 -19.55 3.17
C LEU A 290 9.28 -20.69 3.52
N VAL A 291 10.54 -20.52 3.12
CA VAL A 291 11.60 -21.52 3.27
C VAL A 291 12.47 -21.25 4.49
N ALA A 292 12.84 -19.98 4.70
CA ALA A 292 13.72 -19.56 5.79
C ALA A 292 13.63 -18.07 6.04
N PHE A 293 14.15 -17.62 7.17
CA PHE A 293 14.37 -16.20 7.46
C PHE A 293 15.74 -15.97 8.12
N GLY A 294 16.15 -14.73 8.26
CA GLY A 294 17.50 -14.39 8.72
C GLY A 294 18.59 -14.79 7.71
N VAL A 295 18.23 -14.92 6.43
CA VAL A 295 19.12 -15.41 5.38
C VAL A 295 20.12 -14.34 4.98
N LYS A 296 21.39 -14.73 4.82
CA LYS A 296 22.46 -13.86 4.32
C LYS A 296 22.88 -14.31 2.92
N ILE A 297 23.11 -13.32 2.05
CA ILE A 297 23.56 -13.58 0.69
C ILE A 297 25.08 -13.67 0.69
N ALA A 298 25.62 -14.71 0.07
CA ALA A 298 27.04 -14.86 -0.15
C ALA A 298 27.50 -13.96 -1.30
N ARG A 299 28.62 -13.28 -1.10
CA ARG A 299 29.29 -12.55 -2.19
C ARG A 299 29.92 -13.57 -3.14
N ARG A 300 29.57 -13.52 -4.41
CA ARG A 300 30.28 -14.31 -5.43
C ARG A 300 31.67 -13.71 -5.63
N GLU A 301 32.72 -14.49 -5.43
CA GLU A 301 34.08 -14.08 -5.76
C GLU A 301 34.13 -13.66 -7.24
N GLY A 302 34.62 -12.45 -7.51
CA GLY A 302 34.74 -11.93 -8.88
C GLY A 302 33.59 -11.02 -9.36
N SER A 303 32.55 -10.77 -8.58
CA SER A 303 31.55 -9.77 -8.95
C SER A 303 32.07 -8.35 -8.66
N PRO A 304 32.01 -7.41 -9.63
CA PRO A 304 32.38 -6.03 -9.38
C PRO A 304 31.49 -5.41 -8.33
N LEU A 305 32.03 -4.51 -7.55
CA LEU A 305 31.25 -3.62 -6.67
C LEU A 305 30.40 -2.70 -7.57
N VAL A 306 29.08 -2.79 -7.49
CA VAL A 306 28.17 -1.77 -8.03
C VAL A 306 27.86 -0.78 -6.94
#